data_659538369aae229619c06709a16897e4
#
_entry.id   659538369aae229619c06709a16897e4
#
_cell.length_a   1.000
_cell.length_b   1.000
_cell.length_c   1.000
_cell.angle_alpha   90.00
_cell.angle_beta   90.00
_cell.angle_gamma   90.00
#
_symmetry.space_group_name_H-M   'P 1'
#
loop_
_entity.id
_entity.type
_entity.pdbx_description
1 polymer ?
#
loop_
_entity_poly.entity_id
_entity_poly.type
_entity_poly.pdbx_seq_one_letter_code
_entity_poly.pdbx_strand_id
1 'polypeptide(L)'
;LSCRDLSAQLSSLPHRATAATTTHTQISLRRAPAPRAPLTTAKRLQLPSAATRDDALASLVGQLEQNLTQDEEEDDLYLPDDASSARRRAAQKHQDELPARWREIHGSDDWAGLLDPMDPLLRSELIRYGELAQACYDAFDYDLASRYCGSCKYPRRAFFERLGMPDAARGYAVTRYLYATSNFRFPNFFSGRSRADAKLWSQRANWIGYVAVSTDEESARLGRRDIAIAWRGTITRLEWVSDLMDYLRPVADEGIPCPDPEVKVESGFVDLYTDKDPSCRFCKYSAREQVLVEVRKLVAHYTALGEDVSISVTGHSLGSSLAILSAYDIAESAANLSNGMITMGVQRAAVCVYSFSGPRVGNGRFRERFEGELGVKALRVTNVHDNVPRMPGIFLNEGVPEMVRRVAEGLRMPWCYSHVGVELALDHKRSPFLKDTLDPGCSHNLEAHLHLLD
;
A
#
# COMPACT_ATOMS: atom_id res chain seq x y z
N LEU A 1 -22.78 -37.69 4.82
CA LEU A 1 -23.35 -37.55 3.49
C LEU A 1 -22.34 -36.79 2.62
N SER A 2 -21.86 -37.49 1.59
CA SER A 2 -20.77 -37.07 0.72
C SER A 2 -21.22 -35.92 -0.21
N CYS A 3 -20.33 -34.99 -0.54
CA CYS A 3 -20.55 -33.85 -1.45
C CYS A 3 -20.97 -34.21 -2.89
N ARG A 4 -21.18 -35.50 -3.21
CA ARG A 4 -21.69 -35.96 -4.50
C ARG A 4 -23.20 -36.00 -4.61
N ASP A 5 -23.92 -35.90 -3.50
CA ASP A 5 -25.41 -36.06 -3.49
C ASP A 5 -26.17 -34.73 -3.65
N LEU A 6 -25.46 -33.57 -3.61
CA LEU A 6 -26.11 -32.26 -3.76
C LEU A 6 -26.11 -31.75 -5.21
N SER A 7 -25.28 -32.29 -6.10
CA SER A 7 -25.26 -31.90 -7.52
C SER A 7 -26.32 -32.59 -8.39
N ALA A 8 -26.97 -33.65 -7.89
CA ALA A 8 -27.96 -34.41 -8.63
C ALA A 8 -29.40 -33.90 -8.49
N GLN A 9 -29.67 -32.99 -7.52
CA GLN A 9 -31.04 -32.46 -7.30
C GLN A 9 -31.35 -31.13 -7.97
N LEU A 10 -30.41 -30.51 -8.68
CA LEU A 10 -30.60 -29.23 -9.38
C LEU A 10 -30.79 -29.37 -10.91
N SER A 11 -30.82 -30.59 -11.44
CA SER A 11 -30.90 -30.82 -12.90
C SER A 11 -32.29 -31.19 -13.42
N SER A 12 -33.37 -31.03 -12.66
CA SER A 12 -34.72 -31.38 -13.09
C SER A 12 -35.73 -30.24 -12.97
N LEU A 13 -35.52 -29.17 -13.77
CA LEU A 13 -36.56 -28.20 -14.08
C LEU A 13 -36.64 -28.06 -15.62
N PRO A 14 -37.84 -28.13 -16.23
CA PRO A 14 -37.97 -28.15 -17.69
C PRO A 14 -37.81 -26.76 -18.30
N HIS A 15 -36.91 -26.64 -19.27
CA HIS A 15 -36.78 -25.49 -20.14
C HIS A 15 -38.00 -25.34 -21.03
N ARG A 16 -38.78 -24.29 -20.85
CA ARG A 16 -39.77 -23.83 -21.83
C ARG A 16 -39.10 -22.79 -22.72
N ALA A 17 -38.76 -23.18 -23.93
CA ALA A 17 -38.32 -22.30 -25.00
C ALA A 17 -39.52 -21.52 -25.58
N THR A 18 -39.47 -20.20 -25.51
CA THR A 18 -40.27 -19.34 -26.38
C THR A 18 -39.36 -18.61 -27.35
N ALA A 19 -39.43 -18.99 -28.60
CA ALA A 19 -38.73 -18.32 -29.69
C ALA A 19 -39.38 -16.95 -29.94
N ALA A 20 -38.63 -15.87 -29.80
CA ALA A 20 -39.01 -14.56 -30.32
C ALA A 20 -38.15 -14.25 -31.54
N THR A 21 -38.82 -14.25 -32.69
CA THR A 21 -38.26 -13.89 -33.99
C THR A 21 -38.06 -12.37 -34.03
N THR A 22 -36.83 -11.92 -34.07
CA THR A 22 -36.51 -10.50 -34.25
C THR A 22 -36.17 -10.25 -35.72
N THR A 23 -37.05 -9.61 -36.43
CA THR A 23 -36.88 -9.12 -37.81
C THR A 23 -35.92 -7.91 -37.79
N HIS A 24 -34.78 -8.05 -38.45
CA HIS A 24 -33.86 -6.95 -38.72
C HIS A 24 -34.46 -6.06 -39.85
N THR A 25 -34.84 -4.84 -39.51
CA THR A 25 -35.11 -3.80 -40.48
C THR A 25 -33.86 -2.95 -40.67
N GLN A 26 -33.17 -3.08 -41.78
CA GLN A 26 -32.08 -2.19 -42.17
C GLN A 26 -32.68 -0.86 -42.66
N ILE A 27 -32.43 0.22 -41.91
CA ILE A 27 -32.72 1.60 -42.36
C ILE A 27 -31.44 2.13 -43.02
N SER A 28 -31.48 2.21 -44.36
CA SER A 28 -30.48 2.89 -45.17
C SER A 28 -30.72 4.39 -45.14
N LEU A 29 -29.88 5.13 -44.46
CA LEU A 29 -29.83 6.61 -44.49
C LEU A 29 -29.02 7.07 -45.71
N ARG A 30 -29.71 7.48 -46.79
CA ARG A 30 -29.11 8.22 -47.89
C ARG A 30 -28.77 9.64 -47.43
N ARG A 31 -27.50 9.99 -47.44
CA ARG A 31 -27.00 11.36 -47.22
C ARG A 31 -27.31 12.20 -48.49
N ALA A 32 -28.05 13.29 -48.34
CA ALA A 32 -28.20 14.34 -49.35
C ALA A 32 -26.92 15.19 -49.44
N PRO A 33 -26.50 15.66 -50.62
CA PRO A 33 -25.33 16.49 -50.78
C PRO A 33 -25.61 17.93 -50.30
N ALA A 34 -24.69 18.45 -49.46
CA ALA A 34 -24.70 19.84 -49.03
C ALA A 34 -24.28 20.80 -50.17
N PRO A 35 -24.83 22.02 -50.26
CA PRO A 35 -24.48 22.99 -51.27
C PRO A 35 -23.06 23.53 -51.07
N ARG A 36 -22.30 23.61 -52.16
CA ARG A 36 -20.95 24.22 -52.21
C ARG A 36 -21.09 25.74 -52.11
N ALA A 37 -20.46 26.30 -51.04
CA ALA A 37 -20.20 27.72 -50.95
C ALA A 37 -18.95 28.12 -51.79
N PRO A 38 -18.89 29.36 -52.37
CA PRO A 38 -17.80 29.77 -53.21
C PRO A 38 -16.49 29.97 -52.46
N LEU A 39 -15.39 29.54 -53.10
CA LEU A 39 -14.04 29.76 -52.63
C LEU A 39 -13.70 31.25 -52.61
N THR A 40 -13.60 31.82 -51.39
CA THR A 40 -12.94 33.08 -51.19
C THR A 40 -11.44 32.81 -50.98
N THR A 41 -10.63 33.53 -51.72
CA THR A 41 -9.15 33.51 -51.74
C THR A 41 -8.57 33.59 -50.35
N ALA A 42 -7.96 32.51 -49.88
CA ALA A 42 -7.21 32.49 -48.62
C ALA A 42 -5.95 33.36 -48.73
N LYS A 43 -5.88 34.47 -48.03
CA LYS A 43 -4.63 35.20 -47.80
C LYS A 43 -3.70 34.26 -47.03
N ARG A 44 -2.53 34.03 -47.65
CA ARG A 44 -1.43 33.26 -47.04
C ARG A 44 -0.91 34.02 -45.82
N LEU A 45 -1.28 33.59 -44.62
CA LEU A 45 -0.68 34.04 -43.39
C LEU A 45 0.77 33.55 -43.37
N GLN A 46 1.71 34.49 -43.45
CA GLN A 46 3.13 34.21 -43.22
C GLN A 46 3.29 33.85 -41.73
N LEU A 47 3.75 32.62 -41.47
CA LEU A 47 4.17 32.21 -40.13
C LEU A 47 5.42 33.04 -39.74
N PRO A 48 5.48 33.55 -38.50
CA PRO A 48 6.66 34.22 -37.99
C PRO A 48 7.86 33.29 -38.00
N SER A 49 9.08 33.86 -38.21
CA SER A 49 10.34 33.11 -38.25
C SER A 49 10.59 32.38 -36.90
N ALA A 50 11.42 31.34 -36.90
CA ALA A 50 11.74 30.58 -35.69
C ALA A 50 12.27 31.48 -34.55
N ALA A 51 13.07 32.46 -34.85
CA ALA A 51 13.61 33.42 -33.88
C ALA A 51 12.52 34.22 -33.12
N THR A 52 11.44 34.65 -33.83
CA THR A 52 10.31 35.36 -33.20
C THR A 52 9.42 34.46 -32.33
N ARG A 53 9.48 33.14 -32.53
CA ARG A 53 8.79 32.17 -31.66
C ARG A 53 9.52 31.92 -30.36
N ASP A 54 10.84 31.83 -30.43
CA ASP A 54 11.69 31.58 -29.24
C ASP A 54 11.67 32.80 -28.29
N ASP A 55 11.68 34.04 -28.85
CA ASP A 55 11.53 35.26 -28.07
C ASP A 55 10.14 35.39 -27.41
N ALA A 56 9.09 34.97 -28.10
CA ALA A 56 7.74 34.97 -27.55
C ALA A 56 7.56 33.92 -26.45
N LEU A 57 8.18 32.74 -26.60
CA LEU A 57 8.17 31.68 -25.60
C LEU A 57 8.97 32.10 -24.36
N ALA A 58 10.15 32.68 -24.53
CA ALA A 58 10.97 33.21 -23.44
C ALA A 58 10.24 34.31 -22.64
N SER A 59 9.51 35.20 -23.32
CA SER A 59 8.70 36.24 -22.69
C SER A 59 7.53 35.64 -21.89
N LEU A 60 6.88 34.59 -22.40
CA LEU A 60 5.78 33.91 -21.73
C LEU A 60 6.24 33.14 -20.47
N VAL A 61 7.39 32.47 -20.57
CA VAL A 61 8.03 31.79 -19.44
C VAL A 61 8.41 32.78 -18.37
N GLY A 62 9.04 33.90 -18.73
CA GLY A 62 9.39 34.94 -17.78
C GLY A 62 8.18 35.58 -17.09
N GLN A 63 7.03 35.72 -17.78
CA GLN A 63 5.80 36.20 -17.17
C GLN A 63 5.17 35.15 -16.22
N LEU A 64 5.28 33.86 -16.57
CA LEU A 64 4.82 32.79 -15.69
C LEU A 64 5.67 32.67 -14.43
N GLU A 65 6.99 32.78 -14.56
CA GLU A 65 7.92 32.79 -13.41
C GLU A 65 7.68 34.02 -12.49
N GLN A 66 7.42 35.20 -13.06
CA GLN A 66 7.08 36.39 -12.26
C GLN A 66 5.73 36.26 -11.55
N ASN A 67 4.73 35.67 -12.19
CA ASN A 67 3.44 35.44 -11.56
C ASN A 67 3.53 34.39 -10.44
N LEU A 68 4.30 33.31 -10.64
CA LEU A 68 4.51 32.30 -9.59
C LEU A 68 5.25 32.87 -8.38
N THR A 69 6.25 33.72 -8.58
CA THR A 69 6.96 34.39 -7.47
C THR A 69 6.11 35.44 -6.76
N GLN A 70 5.17 36.09 -7.45
CA GLN A 70 4.24 37.02 -6.81
C GLN A 70 3.16 36.29 -5.99
N ASP A 71 2.67 35.16 -6.48
CA ASP A 71 1.70 34.33 -5.74
C ASP A 71 2.33 33.73 -4.46
N GLU A 72 3.63 33.35 -4.49
CA GLU A 72 4.36 32.88 -3.31
C GLU A 72 4.62 34.00 -2.28
N GLU A 73 4.83 35.26 -2.72
CA GLU A 73 5.01 36.40 -1.82
C GLU A 73 3.67 36.92 -1.21
N GLU A 74 2.51 36.73 -1.88
CA GLU A 74 1.21 37.12 -1.34
C GLU A 74 0.64 36.10 -0.34
N ASP A 75 0.93 34.81 -0.47
CA ASP A 75 0.51 33.77 0.48
C ASP A 75 1.27 33.84 1.82
N ASP A 76 2.52 34.34 1.84
CA ASP A 76 3.28 34.55 3.09
C ASP A 76 2.80 35.78 3.91
N LEU A 77 1.94 36.63 3.35
CA LEU A 77 1.57 37.90 3.98
C LEU A 77 0.31 37.83 4.88
N TYR A 78 -0.33 36.66 5.04
CA TYR A 78 -1.63 36.59 5.72
C TYR A 78 -1.72 35.72 6.97
N LEU A 79 -0.60 35.29 7.56
CA LEU A 79 -0.63 34.67 8.89
C LEU A 79 0.10 35.58 9.89
N PRO A 80 -0.54 35.94 11.01
CA PRO A 80 0.18 36.63 12.08
C PRO A 80 1.36 35.78 12.52
N ASP A 81 2.55 36.31 12.51
CA ASP A 81 3.82 35.66 12.89
C ASP A 81 3.73 34.88 14.21
N ASP A 82 2.83 35.29 15.08
CA ASP A 82 2.63 34.70 16.41
C ASP A 82 1.88 33.36 16.37
N ALA A 83 0.92 33.17 15.46
CA ALA A 83 0.17 31.92 15.35
C ALA A 83 0.98 30.80 14.67
N SER A 84 1.77 31.12 13.65
CA SER A 84 2.65 30.16 12.97
C SER A 84 3.80 29.75 13.87
N SER A 85 4.39 30.68 14.61
CA SER A 85 5.45 30.41 15.59
C SER A 85 4.93 29.60 16.78
N ALA A 86 3.72 29.85 17.26
CA ALA A 86 3.08 29.06 18.31
C ALA A 86 2.76 27.62 17.85
N ARG A 87 2.26 27.44 16.60
CA ARG A 87 2.06 26.10 16.02
C ARG A 87 3.36 25.33 15.85
N ARG A 88 4.43 25.98 15.35
CA ARG A 88 5.76 25.38 15.22
C ARG A 88 6.34 24.98 16.58
N ARG A 89 6.21 25.83 17.62
CA ARG A 89 6.65 25.50 18.98
C ARG A 89 5.83 24.37 19.60
N ALA A 90 4.53 24.33 19.38
CA ALA A 90 3.68 23.23 19.84
C ALA A 90 4.04 21.93 19.14
N ALA A 91 4.25 21.93 17.82
CA ALA A 91 4.71 20.77 17.07
C ALA A 91 6.07 20.27 17.54
N GLN A 92 7.04 21.20 17.78
CA GLN A 92 8.35 20.85 18.30
C GLN A 92 8.27 20.23 19.70
N LYS A 93 7.49 20.84 20.60
CA LYS A 93 7.27 20.30 21.95
C LYS A 93 6.71 18.88 21.92
N HIS A 94 5.75 18.60 21.04
CA HIS A 94 5.23 17.24 20.89
C HIS A 94 6.30 16.28 20.36
N GLN A 95 7.13 16.68 19.40
CA GLN A 95 8.24 15.86 18.91
C GLN A 95 9.24 15.50 20.02
N ASP A 96 9.49 16.41 20.95
CA ASP A 96 10.41 16.17 22.08
C ASP A 96 9.86 15.13 23.08
N GLU A 97 8.55 14.84 23.07
CA GLU A 97 7.93 13.81 23.91
C GLU A 97 8.02 12.40 23.30
N LEU A 98 8.29 12.28 22.00
CA LEU A 98 8.26 11.00 21.28
C LEU A 98 9.22 9.95 21.88
N PRO A 99 10.47 10.26 22.27
CA PRO A 99 11.37 9.28 22.89
C PRO A 99 10.81 8.61 24.13
N ALA A 100 10.03 9.33 24.93
CA ALA A 100 9.41 8.79 26.14
C ALA A 100 8.14 7.98 25.85
N ARG A 101 7.41 8.32 24.77
CA ARG A 101 6.10 7.77 24.45
C ARG A 101 6.10 6.79 23.27
N TRP A 102 7.24 6.50 22.66
CA TRP A 102 7.28 5.75 21.43
C TRP A 102 6.61 4.37 21.49
N ARG A 103 6.66 3.69 22.65
CA ARG A 103 5.99 2.39 22.81
C ARG A 103 4.48 2.51 22.74
N GLU A 104 3.92 3.55 23.36
CA GLU A 104 2.51 3.90 23.32
C GLU A 104 2.08 4.20 21.87
N ILE A 105 2.83 5.07 21.19
CA ILE A 105 2.60 5.43 19.77
C ILE A 105 2.78 4.23 18.84
N HIS A 106 3.65 3.28 19.20
CA HIS A 106 3.88 2.03 18.47
C HIS A 106 2.88 0.91 18.86
N GLY A 107 1.85 1.26 19.63
CA GLY A 107 0.69 0.42 19.90
C GLY A 107 0.81 -0.52 21.10
N SER A 108 1.70 -0.26 22.08
CA SER A 108 1.83 -1.13 23.25
C SER A 108 0.51 -1.33 24.00
N ASP A 109 -0.39 -0.35 23.96
CA ASP A 109 -1.71 -0.36 24.58
C ASP A 109 -2.85 -0.21 23.54
N ASP A 110 -2.66 -0.80 22.36
CA ASP A 110 -3.63 -0.81 21.27
C ASP A 110 -4.21 0.58 20.91
N TRP A 111 -3.40 1.62 21.06
CA TRP A 111 -3.72 3.04 20.84
C TRP A 111 -4.92 3.54 21.66
N ALA A 112 -5.16 2.97 22.84
CA ALA A 112 -6.25 3.38 23.71
C ALA A 112 -6.15 4.88 24.06
N GLY A 113 -7.20 5.65 23.74
CA GLY A 113 -7.25 7.10 24.00
C GLY A 113 -6.43 7.97 23.04
N LEU A 114 -5.78 7.40 21.99
CA LEU A 114 -4.98 8.17 21.03
C LEU A 114 -5.70 8.43 19.71
N LEU A 115 -6.83 7.77 19.43
CA LEU A 115 -7.51 7.84 18.13
C LEU A 115 -8.60 8.91 18.07
N ASP A 116 -9.26 9.21 19.19
CA ASP A 116 -10.31 10.21 19.25
C ASP A 116 -10.33 10.92 20.63
N PRO A 117 -9.90 12.22 20.71
CA PRO A 117 -9.28 12.97 19.62
C PRO A 117 -7.92 12.40 19.24
N MET A 118 -7.56 12.55 17.95
CA MET A 118 -6.27 12.01 17.48
C MET A 118 -5.08 12.70 18.15
N ASP A 119 -4.23 11.89 18.76
CA ASP A 119 -2.97 12.35 19.37
C ASP A 119 -2.02 12.92 18.29
N PRO A 120 -1.43 14.11 18.48
CA PRO A 120 -0.58 14.75 17.49
C PRO A 120 0.70 13.95 17.15
N LEU A 121 1.27 13.22 18.12
CA LEU A 121 2.43 12.36 17.85
C LEU A 121 2.05 11.16 17.00
N LEU A 122 0.93 10.50 17.32
CA LEU A 122 0.42 9.41 16.50
C LEU A 122 0.13 9.87 15.08
N ARG A 123 -0.49 11.05 14.92
CA ARG A 123 -0.75 11.66 13.62
C ARG A 123 0.54 11.80 12.81
N SER A 124 1.57 12.42 13.39
CA SER A 124 2.84 12.64 12.70
C SER A 124 3.54 11.33 12.31
N GLU A 125 3.45 10.29 13.16
CA GLU A 125 3.99 8.97 12.84
C GLU A 125 3.20 8.27 11.72
N LEU A 126 1.87 8.40 11.70
CA LEU A 126 1.03 7.89 10.61
C LEU A 126 1.37 8.54 9.28
N ILE A 127 1.53 9.86 9.24
CA ILE A 127 1.94 10.60 8.04
C ILE A 127 3.32 10.09 7.60
N ARG A 128 4.30 10.02 8.51
CA ARG A 128 5.66 9.56 8.19
C ARG A 128 5.68 8.15 7.59
N TYR A 129 4.99 7.18 8.18
CA TYR A 129 4.95 5.82 7.63
C TYR A 129 4.11 5.72 6.35
N GLY A 130 3.10 6.58 6.20
CA GLY A 130 2.35 6.69 4.95
C GLY A 130 3.21 7.25 3.82
N GLU A 131 4.02 8.26 4.07
CA GLU A 131 5.00 8.80 3.10
C GLU A 131 6.04 7.75 2.71
N LEU A 132 6.54 6.94 3.67
CA LEU A 132 7.43 5.82 3.36
C LEU A 132 6.75 4.77 2.47
N ALA A 133 5.45 4.54 2.64
CA ALA A 133 4.67 3.68 1.73
C ALA A 133 4.47 4.33 0.36
N GLN A 134 4.18 5.65 0.30
CA GLN A 134 4.03 6.41 -0.95
C GLN A 134 5.33 6.40 -1.76
N ALA A 135 6.48 6.51 -1.11
CA ALA A 135 7.79 6.41 -1.75
C ALA A 135 7.97 5.15 -2.60
N CYS A 136 7.25 4.06 -2.25
CA CYS A 136 7.26 2.83 -3.06
C CYS A 136 6.58 3.01 -4.41
N TYR A 137 5.56 3.84 -4.52
CA TYR A 137 4.87 4.13 -5.78
C TYR A 137 5.70 5.09 -6.64
N ASP A 138 6.19 6.15 -6.04
CA ASP A 138 6.92 7.22 -6.74
C ASP A 138 8.26 6.73 -7.32
N ALA A 139 8.92 5.82 -6.60
CA ALA A 139 10.18 5.23 -7.02
C ALA A 139 10.06 4.12 -8.06
N PHE A 140 8.89 3.56 -8.29
CA PHE A 140 8.73 2.41 -9.18
C PHE A 140 8.70 2.82 -10.65
N ASP A 141 9.51 2.16 -11.48
CA ASP A 141 9.49 2.34 -12.92
C ASP A 141 8.43 1.43 -13.56
N TYR A 142 7.30 2.02 -13.94
CA TYR A 142 6.20 1.34 -14.61
C TYR A 142 6.11 1.67 -16.11
N ASP A 143 7.06 2.44 -16.66
CA ASP A 143 7.09 2.74 -18.08
C ASP A 143 7.49 1.50 -18.88
N LEU A 144 6.54 0.98 -19.68
CA LEU A 144 6.76 -0.19 -20.52
C LEU A 144 7.83 0.01 -21.59
N ALA A 145 8.13 1.25 -21.96
CA ALA A 145 9.20 1.58 -22.89
C ALA A 145 10.57 1.65 -22.20
N SER A 146 10.58 1.74 -20.87
CA SER A 146 11.82 1.73 -20.10
C SER A 146 12.45 0.33 -20.07
N ARG A 147 13.75 0.26 -20.28
CA ARG A 147 14.53 -0.98 -20.08
C ARG A 147 14.61 -1.40 -18.60
N TYR A 148 14.23 -0.51 -17.69
CA TYR A 148 14.23 -0.73 -16.25
C TYR A 148 12.81 -0.94 -15.68
N CYS A 149 11.81 -1.08 -16.56
CA CYS A 149 10.44 -1.35 -16.15
C CYS A 149 10.39 -2.52 -15.15
N GLY A 150 9.67 -2.33 -14.05
CA GLY A 150 9.61 -3.29 -12.96
C GLY A 150 10.68 -3.10 -11.86
N SER A 151 11.59 -2.13 -12.01
CA SER A 151 12.64 -1.83 -11.04
C SER A 151 12.39 -0.52 -10.30
N CYS A 152 13.18 -0.24 -9.27
CA CYS A 152 13.26 1.09 -8.66
C CYS A 152 14.04 2.04 -9.59
N LYS A 153 13.52 3.26 -9.77
CA LYS A 153 14.14 4.32 -10.58
C LYS A 153 15.49 4.81 -10.01
N TYR A 154 15.66 4.71 -8.68
CA TYR A 154 16.72 5.38 -7.96
C TYR A 154 17.71 4.41 -7.31
N PRO A 155 18.98 4.80 -7.16
CA PRO A 155 19.95 4.01 -6.42
C PRO A 155 19.65 4.08 -4.90
N ARG A 156 19.83 2.97 -4.20
CA ARG A 156 19.54 2.80 -2.78
C ARG A 156 20.13 3.91 -1.89
N ARG A 157 21.35 4.35 -2.17
CA ARG A 157 22.07 5.36 -1.36
C ARG A 157 21.49 6.78 -1.47
N ALA A 158 20.76 7.07 -2.53
CA ALA A 158 20.14 8.38 -2.78
C ALA A 158 18.62 8.25 -2.96
N PHE A 159 18.01 7.23 -2.36
CA PHE A 159 16.61 6.89 -2.58
C PHE A 159 15.69 8.04 -2.19
N PHE A 160 15.70 8.44 -0.93
CA PHE A 160 14.85 9.51 -0.40
C PHE A 160 15.23 10.89 -0.93
N GLU A 161 16.53 11.14 -1.12
CA GLU A 161 17.02 12.40 -1.71
C GLU A 161 16.47 12.60 -3.14
N ARG A 162 16.50 11.53 -3.96
CA ARG A 162 16.00 11.57 -5.34
C ARG A 162 14.47 11.65 -5.43
N LEU A 163 13.77 11.27 -4.39
CA LEU A 163 12.32 11.41 -4.25
C LEU A 163 11.92 12.80 -3.74
N GLY A 164 12.87 13.67 -3.38
CA GLY A 164 12.53 14.97 -2.80
C GLY A 164 11.98 14.89 -1.38
N MET A 165 12.35 13.84 -0.61
CA MET A 165 11.93 13.60 0.77
C MET A 165 13.08 13.94 1.75
N PRO A 166 13.34 15.24 2.05
CA PRO A 166 14.53 15.65 2.78
C PRO A 166 14.58 15.10 4.21
N ASP A 167 13.44 14.98 4.88
CA ASP A 167 13.37 14.46 6.26
C ASP A 167 13.65 12.96 6.29
N ALA A 168 13.08 12.20 5.39
CA ALA A 168 13.40 10.78 5.25
C ALA A 168 14.85 10.56 4.79
N ALA A 169 15.40 11.45 3.95
CA ALA A 169 16.80 11.37 3.51
C ALA A 169 17.81 11.61 4.66
N ARG A 170 17.47 12.47 5.62
CA ARG A 170 18.28 12.67 6.84
C ARG A 170 18.04 11.57 7.87
N GLY A 171 16.76 11.14 7.99
CA GLY A 171 16.33 10.24 9.04
C GLY A 171 16.56 8.76 8.75
N TYR A 172 16.64 8.31 7.52
CA TYR A 172 16.70 6.89 7.18
C TYR A 172 17.71 6.55 6.10
N ALA A 173 18.36 5.40 6.26
CA ALA A 173 19.21 4.78 5.25
C ALA A 173 18.56 3.50 4.69
N VAL A 174 18.31 3.44 3.39
CA VAL A 174 17.81 2.21 2.75
C VAL A 174 18.91 1.16 2.70
N THR A 175 18.72 0.05 3.41
CA THR A 175 19.71 -1.04 3.52
C THR A 175 19.48 -2.11 2.46
N ARG A 176 18.22 -2.35 2.07
CA ARG A 176 17.87 -3.40 1.10
C ARG A 176 16.67 -3.04 0.25
N TYR A 177 16.72 -3.35 -1.06
CA TYR A 177 15.57 -3.42 -1.94
C TYR A 177 14.99 -4.84 -1.92
N LEU A 178 13.67 -4.93 -1.97
CA LEU A 178 12.91 -6.17 -1.97
C LEU A 178 12.33 -6.43 -3.35
N TYR A 179 12.48 -7.65 -3.84
CA TYR A 179 11.99 -8.07 -5.14
C TYR A 179 11.15 -9.34 -5.00
N ALA A 180 10.07 -9.41 -5.78
CA ALA A 180 9.29 -10.63 -5.96
C ALA A 180 9.37 -11.12 -7.40
N THR A 181 9.17 -12.42 -7.61
CA THR A 181 9.08 -13.00 -8.95
C THR A 181 7.74 -12.69 -9.59
N SER A 182 7.72 -12.64 -10.92
CA SER A 182 6.51 -12.51 -11.72
C SER A 182 5.93 -13.87 -12.16
N ASN A 183 6.46 -14.99 -11.68
CA ASN A 183 5.94 -16.33 -11.97
C ASN A 183 4.55 -16.59 -11.37
N PHE A 184 3.87 -15.53 -10.98
CA PHE A 184 2.50 -15.51 -10.51
C PHE A 184 1.61 -16.21 -11.54
N ARG A 185 1.00 -17.31 -11.18
CA ARG A 185 -0.06 -17.94 -11.96
C ARG A 185 -1.33 -17.11 -11.78
N PHE A 186 -1.46 -16.03 -12.58
CA PHE A 186 -2.76 -15.39 -12.69
C PHE A 186 -3.78 -16.43 -13.17
N PRO A 187 -4.95 -16.55 -12.53
CA PRO A 187 -6.02 -17.39 -13.04
C PRO A 187 -6.26 -17.07 -14.53
N ASN A 188 -6.46 -18.09 -15.35
CA ASN A 188 -6.58 -17.99 -16.81
C ASN A 188 -7.72 -17.09 -17.35
N PHE A 189 -8.45 -16.42 -16.46
CA PHE A 189 -9.49 -15.45 -16.80
C PHE A 189 -8.97 -14.21 -17.55
N PHE A 190 -7.66 -13.89 -17.40
CA PHE A 190 -7.01 -12.74 -18.05
C PHE A 190 -6.54 -12.96 -19.48
N SER A 191 -6.64 -14.16 -20.03
CA SER A 191 -6.21 -14.41 -21.42
C SER A 191 -7.09 -13.70 -22.48
N GLY A 192 -8.16 -13.02 -22.08
CA GLY A 192 -9.13 -12.36 -22.97
C GLY A 192 -9.15 -10.83 -22.98
N ARG A 193 -8.57 -10.14 -21.98
CA ARG A 193 -8.61 -8.67 -21.91
C ARG A 193 -7.25 -8.08 -21.55
N SER A 194 -6.62 -7.52 -22.54
CA SER A 194 -5.45 -6.64 -22.48
C SER A 194 -4.10 -7.31 -22.22
N ARG A 195 -3.42 -7.68 -23.31
CA ARG A 195 -1.98 -7.95 -23.33
C ARG A 195 -1.11 -6.78 -22.81
N ALA A 196 -1.71 -5.60 -22.62
CA ALA A 196 -1.01 -4.42 -22.09
C ALA A 196 -0.81 -4.50 -20.58
N ASP A 197 -1.83 -4.95 -19.83
CA ASP A 197 -1.76 -4.99 -18.36
C ASP A 197 -0.87 -6.12 -17.84
N ALA A 198 -0.81 -7.25 -18.56
CA ALA A 198 0.10 -8.36 -18.24
C ALA A 198 1.60 -8.01 -18.44
N LYS A 199 1.90 -6.91 -19.13
CA LYS A 199 3.27 -6.43 -19.35
C LYS A 199 3.76 -5.45 -18.27
N LEU A 200 2.89 -4.96 -17.38
CA LEU A 200 3.26 -4.05 -16.29
C LEU A 200 4.12 -4.72 -15.21
N TRP A 201 4.17 -6.03 -15.19
CA TRP A 201 5.14 -6.79 -14.41
C TRP A 201 6.28 -7.23 -15.33
N SER A 202 7.51 -6.89 -14.96
CA SER A 202 8.67 -7.41 -15.65
C SER A 202 8.60 -8.94 -15.66
N GLN A 203 8.97 -9.56 -16.77
CA GLN A 203 8.81 -11.02 -16.98
C GLN A 203 9.56 -11.89 -15.94
N ARG A 204 10.37 -11.33 -15.07
CA ARG A 204 11.21 -12.12 -14.13
C ARG A 204 11.25 -11.60 -12.71
N ALA A 205 11.30 -10.27 -12.48
CA ALA A 205 11.42 -9.69 -11.16
C ALA A 205 10.77 -8.32 -11.10
N ASN A 206 10.07 -8.05 -9.98
CA ASN A 206 9.51 -6.74 -9.70
C ASN A 206 9.98 -6.25 -8.35
N TRP A 207 10.41 -5.00 -8.32
CA TRP A 207 10.68 -4.31 -7.08
C TRP A 207 9.37 -4.05 -6.34
N ILE A 208 9.26 -4.56 -5.10
CA ILE A 208 8.02 -4.51 -4.31
C ILE A 208 8.18 -3.82 -2.97
N GLY A 209 9.33 -3.23 -2.69
CA GLY A 209 9.54 -2.53 -1.45
C GLY A 209 11.00 -2.38 -1.06
N TYR A 210 11.21 -1.95 0.18
CA TYR A 210 12.54 -1.76 0.73
C TYR A 210 12.56 -1.92 2.27
N VAL A 211 13.77 -2.13 2.78
CA VAL A 211 14.09 -2.04 4.21
C VAL A 211 14.98 -0.83 4.39
N ALA A 212 14.65 0.00 5.36
CA ALA A 212 15.46 1.14 5.78
C ALA A 212 15.68 1.08 7.30
N VAL A 213 16.70 1.76 7.77
CA VAL A 213 17.00 1.88 9.21
C VAL A 213 17.21 3.34 9.55
N SER A 214 16.73 3.76 10.71
CA SER A 214 16.92 5.12 11.21
C SER A 214 18.41 5.43 11.41
N THR A 215 18.82 6.67 11.07
CA THR A 215 20.14 7.21 11.40
C THR A 215 20.30 7.39 12.91
N ASP A 216 21.49 7.68 13.38
CA ASP A 216 21.73 7.91 14.82
C ASP A 216 20.95 9.14 15.31
N GLU A 217 20.90 10.21 14.50
CA GLU A 217 20.14 11.42 14.78
C GLU A 217 18.63 11.12 14.88
N GLU A 218 18.10 10.42 13.89
CA GLU A 218 16.69 10.03 13.89
C GLU A 218 16.35 9.06 15.01
N SER A 219 17.23 8.12 15.33
CA SER A 219 17.04 7.19 16.44
C SER A 219 16.99 7.90 17.79
N ALA A 220 17.80 8.94 17.98
CA ALA A 220 17.74 9.79 19.17
C ALA A 220 16.40 10.55 19.26
N ARG A 221 15.91 11.08 18.12
CA ARG A 221 14.59 11.74 18.02
C ARG A 221 13.44 10.79 18.31
N LEU A 222 13.53 9.54 17.84
CA LEU A 222 12.51 8.51 18.03
C LEU A 222 12.57 7.82 19.40
N GLY A 223 13.70 7.94 20.11
CA GLY A 223 13.98 7.17 21.33
C GLY A 223 14.23 5.68 21.10
N ARG A 224 14.48 5.28 19.86
CA ARG A 224 14.72 3.89 19.46
C ARG A 224 15.36 3.80 18.09
N ARG A 225 16.06 2.72 17.82
CA ARG A 225 16.46 2.34 16.47
C ARG A 225 15.26 1.76 15.73
N ASP A 226 14.79 2.43 14.70
CA ASP A 226 13.65 1.97 13.91
C ASP A 226 14.10 1.28 12.63
N ILE A 227 13.68 0.03 12.45
CA ILE A 227 13.83 -0.73 11.20
C ILE A 227 12.49 -0.60 10.46
N ALA A 228 12.45 0.28 9.47
CA ALA A 228 11.28 0.54 8.66
C ALA A 228 11.26 -0.38 7.42
N ILE A 229 10.15 -1.07 7.21
CA ILE A 229 9.92 -1.92 6.04
C ILE A 229 8.70 -1.37 5.31
N ALA A 230 8.88 -0.93 4.06
CA ALA A 230 7.80 -0.41 3.24
C ALA A 230 7.54 -1.32 2.04
N TRP A 231 6.28 -1.70 1.86
CA TRP A 231 5.82 -2.56 0.79
C TRP A 231 4.99 -1.78 -0.21
N ARG A 232 5.27 -1.97 -1.50
CA ARG A 232 4.53 -1.38 -2.60
C ARG A 232 3.24 -2.15 -2.85
N GLY A 233 2.15 -1.41 -3.05
CA GLY A 233 0.90 -1.97 -3.58
C GLY A 233 0.92 -2.12 -5.11
N THR A 234 -0.26 -2.42 -5.68
CA THR A 234 -0.43 -2.48 -7.13
C THR A 234 -0.55 -1.07 -7.71
N ILE A 235 -0.03 -0.88 -8.92
CA ILE A 235 -0.15 0.40 -9.67
C ILE A 235 -1.37 0.37 -10.57
N THR A 236 -1.89 -0.81 -10.85
CA THR A 236 -3.03 -1.04 -11.73
C THR A 236 -4.35 -0.99 -10.99
N ARG A 237 -5.46 -0.94 -11.73
CA ARG A 237 -6.81 -0.74 -11.20
C ARG A 237 -7.17 -1.71 -10.06
N LEU A 238 -8.07 -1.27 -9.18
CA LEU A 238 -8.57 -2.01 -8.00
C LEU A 238 -9.09 -3.44 -8.31
N GLU A 239 -9.47 -3.72 -9.54
CA GLU A 239 -9.86 -5.05 -10.01
C GLU A 239 -8.78 -6.11 -9.77
N TRP A 240 -7.48 -5.72 -9.77
CA TRP A 240 -6.36 -6.61 -9.50
C TRP A 240 -6.30 -7.14 -8.07
N VAL A 241 -6.80 -6.38 -7.11
CA VAL A 241 -6.84 -6.84 -5.72
C VAL A 241 -7.82 -8.01 -5.59
N SER A 242 -8.95 -7.94 -6.32
CA SER A 242 -9.93 -9.04 -6.35
C SER A 242 -9.38 -10.30 -7.00
N ASP A 243 -8.53 -10.14 -8.01
CA ASP A 243 -8.00 -11.26 -8.80
C ASP A 243 -6.84 -11.99 -8.13
N LEU A 244 -6.20 -11.34 -7.15
CA LEU A 244 -5.17 -11.96 -6.30
C LEU A 244 -5.77 -12.78 -5.15
N MET A 245 -7.10 -12.65 -4.90
CA MET A 245 -7.76 -13.31 -3.79
C MET A 245 -8.43 -14.60 -4.27
N ASP A 246 -7.85 -15.73 -3.93
CA ASP A 246 -8.31 -17.04 -4.37
C ASP A 246 -8.86 -17.86 -3.19
N TYR A 247 -8.02 -18.32 -2.28
CA TYR A 247 -8.44 -19.14 -1.15
C TYR A 247 -7.44 -19.09 0.01
N LEU A 248 -7.88 -19.53 1.18
CA LEU A 248 -7.06 -19.62 2.39
C LEU A 248 -6.19 -20.87 2.41
N ARG A 249 -4.89 -20.70 2.63
CA ARG A 249 -3.91 -21.80 2.80
C ARG A 249 -3.23 -21.74 4.17
N PRO A 250 -2.89 -22.89 4.79
CA PRO A 250 -2.09 -22.91 6.00
C PRO A 250 -0.74 -22.23 5.76
N VAL A 251 -0.33 -21.34 6.66
CA VAL A 251 0.96 -20.65 6.54
C VAL A 251 2.16 -21.62 6.63
N ALA A 252 1.99 -22.74 7.34
CA ALA A 252 3.02 -23.77 7.48
C ALA A 252 3.38 -24.45 6.15
N ASP A 253 2.40 -24.59 5.24
CA ASP A 253 2.60 -25.20 3.92
C ASP A 253 3.49 -24.32 3.03
N GLU A 254 3.59 -23.03 3.34
CA GLU A 254 4.38 -22.03 2.63
C GLU A 254 5.76 -21.77 3.28
N GLY A 255 6.16 -22.62 4.20
CA GLY A 255 7.45 -22.56 4.88
C GLY A 255 7.56 -21.50 5.98
N ILE A 256 6.45 -20.90 6.42
CA ILE A 256 6.40 -20.07 7.63
C ILE A 256 6.25 -21.01 8.82
N PRO A 257 7.17 -20.99 9.82
CA PRO A 257 7.24 -21.99 10.88
C PRO A 257 6.13 -21.84 11.92
N CYS A 258 4.88 -22.09 11.51
CA CYS A 258 3.71 -22.03 12.39
C CYS A 258 3.35 -23.43 12.90
N PRO A 259 3.22 -23.65 14.21
CA PRO A 259 2.84 -24.95 14.78
C PRO A 259 1.36 -25.27 14.62
N ASP A 260 0.53 -24.28 14.28
CA ASP A 260 -0.91 -24.45 14.17
C ASP A 260 -1.36 -24.44 12.70
N PRO A 261 -1.82 -25.59 12.14
CA PRO A 261 -2.25 -25.69 10.76
C PRO A 261 -3.56 -24.95 10.45
N GLU A 262 -4.29 -24.52 11.48
CA GLU A 262 -5.51 -23.73 11.29
C GLU A 262 -5.23 -22.23 11.05
N VAL A 263 -4.01 -21.79 11.23
CA VAL A 263 -3.56 -20.46 10.85
C VAL A 263 -3.41 -20.40 9.33
N LYS A 264 -4.35 -19.69 8.68
CA LYS A 264 -4.45 -19.65 7.21
C LYS A 264 -4.41 -18.23 6.71
N VAL A 265 -3.76 -18.04 5.56
CA VAL A 265 -3.64 -16.76 4.86
C VAL A 265 -4.08 -16.91 3.40
N GLU A 266 -4.39 -15.78 2.80
CA GLU A 266 -4.79 -15.69 1.40
C GLU A 266 -3.64 -16.14 0.48
N SER A 267 -3.96 -17.02 -0.47
CA SER A 267 -2.99 -17.71 -1.32
C SER A 267 -2.16 -16.77 -2.19
N GLY A 268 -2.77 -15.76 -2.81
CA GLY A 268 -2.07 -14.86 -3.69
C GLY A 268 -1.07 -13.95 -2.96
N PHE A 269 -1.36 -13.56 -1.72
CA PHE A 269 -0.42 -12.76 -0.93
C PHE A 269 0.78 -13.58 -0.49
N VAL A 270 0.55 -14.84 -0.07
CA VAL A 270 1.64 -15.70 0.36
C VAL A 270 2.49 -16.15 -0.82
N ASP A 271 1.91 -16.43 -1.99
CA ASP A 271 2.68 -16.72 -3.20
C ASP A 271 3.60 -15.56 -3.58
N LEU A 272 3.08 -14.33 -3.61
CA LEU A 272 3.89 -13.14 -3.91
C LEU A 272 5.04 -12.97 -2.90
N TYR A 273 4.83 -13.35 -1.66
CA TYR A 273 5.82 -13.21 -0.58
C TYR A 273 6.86 -14.34 -0.59
N THR A 274 6.47 -15.56 -0.94
CA THR A 274 7.31 -16.78 -0.80
C THR A 274 7.88 -17.32 -2.10
N ASP A 275 7.31 -16.98 -3.26
CA ASP A 275 7.79 -17.44 -4.55
C ASP A 275 9.18 -16.90 -4.88
N LYS A 276 9.98 -17.74 -5.56
CA LYS A 276 11.32 -17.39 -6.04
C LYS A 276 11.63 -18.00 -7.39
N ASP A 277 12.54 -17.36 -8.12
CA ASP A 277 13.08 -17.85 -9.37
C ASP A 277 14.62 -17.93 -9.27
N PRO A 278 15.19 -19.15 -9.09
CA PRO A 278 16.65 -19.34 -8.99
C PRO A 278 17.43 -18.85 -10.22
N SER A 279 16.79 -18.76 -11.37
CA SER A 279 17.41 -18.28 -12.62
C SER A 279 17.46 -16.74 -12.70
N CYS A 280 16.71 -16.04 -11.86
CA CYS A 280 16.64 -14.59 -11.84
C CYS A 280 17.59 -14.01 -10.79
N ARG A 281 18.42 -13.05 -11.18
CA ARG A 281 19.38 -12.40 -10.28
C ARG A 281 18.73 -11.71 -9.07
N PHE A 282 17.55 -11.11 -9.24
CA PHE A 282 16.88 -10.31 -8.21
C PHE A 282 15.91 -11.13 -7.37
N CYS A 283 15.36 -12.21 -7.92
CA CYS A 283 14.39 -13.10 -7.26
C CYS A 283 14.96 -14.50 -6.97
N LYS A 284 16.28 -14.66 -6.97
CA LYS A 284 16.93 -15.90 -6.54
C LYS A 284 16.49 -16.33 -5.14
N TYR A 285 16.22 -15.34 -4.30
CA TYR A 285 15.61 -15.48 -2.99
C TYR A 285 14.22 -14.84 -3.04
N SER A 286 13.24 -15.46 -2.37
CA SER A 286 11.90 -14.89 -2.24
C SER A 286 11.93 -13.55 -1.50
N ALA A 287 10.87 -12.75 -1.62
CA ALA A 287 10.72 -11.52 -0.85
C ALA A 287 10.81 -11.81 0.66
N ARG A 288 10.22 -12.91 1.11
CA ARG A 288 10.32 -13.45 2.47
C ARG A 288 11.77 -13.63 2.92
N GLU A 289 12.56 -14.42 2.15
CA GLU A 289 13.96 -14.68 2.48
C GLU A 289 14.78 -13.38 2.54
N GLN A 290 14.50 -12.46 1.62
CA GLN A 290 15.20 -11.16 1.56
C GLN A 290 14.92 -10.31 2.79
N VAL A 291 13.67 -10.17 3.22
CA VAL A 291 13.32 -9.34 4.38
C VAL A 291 13.79 -9.97 5.68
N LEU A 292 13.60 -11.28 5.88
CA LEU A 292 14.00 -11.96 7.11
C LEU A 292 15.51 -11.91 7.35
N VAL A 293 16.31 -12.10 6.30
CA VAL A 293 17.78 -12.02 6.40
C VAL A 293 18.22 -10.62 6.79
N GLU A 294 17.63 -9.58 6.19
CA GLU A 294 18.01 -8.20 6.49
C GLU A 294 17.55 -7.80 7.89
N VAL A 295 16.33 -8.14 8.30
CA VAL A 295 15.81 -7.85 9.64
C VAL A 295 16.68 -8.50 10.72
N ARG A 296 16.97 -9.80 10.61
CA ARG A 296 17.84 -10.51 11.57
C ARG A 296 19.20 -9.84 11.71
N LYS A 297 19.79 -9.46 10.58
CA LYS A 297 21.08 -8.77 10.55
C LYS A 297 21.03 -7.44 11.30
N LEU A 298 20.01 -6.61 11.02
CA LEU A 298 19.86 -5.29 11.63
C LEU A 298 19.54 -5.40 13.13
N VAL A 299 18.59 -6.26 13.51
CA VAL A 299 18.24 -6.52 14.91
C VAL A 299 19.47 -6.97 15.69
N ALA A 300 20.20 -7.98 15.18
CA ALA A 300 21.40 -8.47 15.85
C ALA A 300 22.48 -7.39 15.99
N HIS A 301 22.67 -6.57 14.96
CA HIS A 301 23.68 -5.50 14.95
C HIS A 301 23.38 -4.44 16.02
N TYR A 302 22.19 -3.85 15.99
CA TYR A 302 21.87 -2.72 16.86
C TYR A 302 21.60 -3.15 18.32
N THR A 303 21.04 -4.34 18.52
CA THR A 303 20.92 -4.90 19.87
C THR A 303 22.30 -5.17 20.50
N ALA A 304 23.29 -5.62 19.71
CA ALA A 304 24.65 -5.79 20.19
C ALA A 304 25.33 -4.46 20.60
N LEU A 305 24.88 -3.34 20.04
CA LEU A 305 25.29 -1.99 20.44
C LEU A 305 24.53 -1.49 21.68
N GLY A 306 23.59 -2.27 22.21
CA GLY A 306 22.79 -1.90 23.40
C GLY A 306 21.60 -0.98 23.05
N GLU A 307 21.26 -0.83 21.78
CA GLU A 307 20.14 0.02 21.36
C GLU A 307 18.79 -0.68 21.54
N ASP A 308 17.77 0.10 21.87
CA ASP A 308 16.38 -0.33 21.83
C ASP A 308 15.88 -0.34 20.37
N VAL A 309 15.47 -1.50 19.89
CA VAL A 309 15.14 -1.72 18.48
C VAL A 309 13.64 -1.93 18.31
N SER A 310 13.04 -1.27 17.32
CA SER A 310 11.68 -1.53 16.85
C SER A 310 11.66 -1.90 15.36
N ILE A 311 10.62 -2.61 14.94
CA ILE A 311 10.36 -2.94 13.55
C ILE A 311 9.00 -2.36 13.19
N SER A 312 9.01 -1.37 12.30
CA SER A 312 7.81 -0.70 11.77
C SER A 312 7.58 -1.13 10.34
N VAL A 313 6.44 -1.76 10.07
CA VAL A 313 6.11 -2.26 8.74
C VAL A 313 4.96 -1.44 8.17
N THR A 314 5.09 -0.94 6.95
CA THR A 314 4.06 -0.12 6.32
C THR A 314 3.77 -0.54 4.89
N GLY A 315 2.59 -0.21 4.43
CA GLY A 315 2.17 -0.43 3.06
C GLY A 315 0.75 0.04 2.81
N HIS A 316 0.44 0.21 1.55
CA HIS A 316 -0.88 0.61 1.08
C HIS A 316 -1.46 -0.46 0.15
N SER A 317 -2.77 -0.71 0.22
CA SER A 317 -3.45 -1.68 -0.67
C SER A 317 -2.84 -3.09 -0.53
N LEU A 318 -2.42 -3.74 -1.61
CA LEU A 318 -1.68 -4.99 -1.61
C LEU A 318 -0.40 -4.91 -0.74
N GLY A 319 0.28 -3.75 -0.73
CA GLY A 319 1.44 -3.53 0.14
C GLY A 319 1.13 -3.67 1.62
N SER A 320 -0.08 -3.31 2.04
CA SER A 320 -0.59 -3.56 3.39
C SER A 320 -0.72 -5.05 3.71
N SER A 321 -1.17 -5.85 2.75
CA SER A 321 -1.26 -7.31 2.94
C SER A 321 0.13 -7.91 3.15
N LEU A 322 1.10 -7.48 2.34
CA LEU A 322 2.50 -7.90 2.50
C LEU A 322 3.10 -7.39 3.82
N ALA A 323 2.72 -6.18 4.27
CA ALA A 323 3.13 -5.63 5.56
C ALA A 323 2.63 -6.50 6.72
N ILE A 324 1.34 -6.84 6.73
CA ILE A 324 0.74 -7.71 7.75
C ILE A 324 1.37 -9.11 7.72
N LEU A 325 1.50 -9.72 6.53
CA LEU A 325 2.06 -11.04 6.38
C LEU A 325 3.53 -11.11 6.80
N SER A 326 4.34 -10.11 6.40
CA SER A 326 5.76 -10.06 6.77
C SER A 326 5.96 -9.76 8.26
N ALA A 327 5.13 -8.92 8.87
CA ALA A 327 5.17 -8.68 10.32
C ALA A 327 4.85 -9.95 11.11
N TYR A 328 3.84 -10.70 10.68
CA TYR A 328 3.52 -12.02 11.23
C TYR A 328 4.72 -12.95 11.14
N ASP A 329 5.30 -13.10 9.94
CA ASP A 329 6.44 -14.03 9.70
C ASP A 329 7.71 -13.60 10.45
N ILE A 330 7.99 -12.31 10.57
CA ILE A 330 9.10 -11.77 11.36
C ILE A 330 8.98 -12.23 12.82
N ALA A 331 7.80 -12.14 13.40
CA ALA A 331 7.55 -12.55 14.77
C ALA A 331 7.52 -14.08 14.93
N GLU A 332 6.85 -14.79 14.03
CA GLU A 332 6.74 -16.25 14.02
C GLU A 332 8.08 -16.95 13.78
N SER A 333 8.88 -16.43 12.84
CA SER A 333 10.23 -16.92 12.54
C SER A 333 11.31 -16.43 13.52
N ALA A 334 10.90 -15.72 14.58
CA ALA A 334 11.80 -15.14 15.58
C ALA A 334 12.91 -14.23 14.98
N ALA A 335 12.62 -13.58 13.85
CA ALA A 335 13.58 -12.68 13.21
C ALA A 335 13.78 -11.37 13.98
N ASN A 336 12.83 -11.03 14.85
CA ASN A 336 12.87 -9.90 15.78
C ASN A 336 13.56 -10.23 17.11
N LEU A 337 14.13 -11.43 17.29
CA LEU A 337 14.86 -11.81 18.48
C LEU A 337 16.36 -11.61 18.28
N SER A 338 16.99 -11.08 19.31
CA SER A 338 18.45 -11.08 19.42
C SER A 338 18.86 -11.90 20.62
N ASN A 339 19.82 -12.81 20.42
CA ASN A 339 20.53 -13.46 21.53
C ASN A 339 21.52 -12.44 22.08
N GLY A 340 21.09 -11.63 23.02
CA GLY A 340 22.00 -10.75 23.77
C GLY A 340 23.12 -11.55 24.40
N MET A 341 24.29 -10.93 24.59
CA MET A 341 25.38 -11.53 25.36
C MET A 341 24.82 -12.11 26.66
N ILE A 342 25.35 -13.23 27.11
CA ILE A 342 24.92 -14.12 28.20
C ILE A 342 24.35 -13.43 29.47
N THR A 343 24.52 -12.14 29.61
CA THR A 343 24.10 -11.34 30.79
C THR A 343 22.77 -10.58 30.63
N MET A 344 22.24 -10.38 29.41
CA MET A 344 21.10 -9.50 29.19
C MET A 344 19.78 -10.25 28.77
N GLY A 345 19.85 -11.55 28.58
CA GLY A 345 18.67 -12.32 28.17
C GLY A 345 18.32 -12.17 26.67
N VAL A 346 17.25 -12.82 26.24
CA VAL A 346 16.71 -12.69 24.88
C VAL A 346 15.92 -11.39 24.81
N GLN A 347 16.35 -10.45 23.96
CA GLN A 347 15.63 -9.21 23.70
C GLN A 347 14.76 -9.37 22.44
N ARG A 348 13.50 -8.96 22.54
CA ARG A 348 12.54 -8.98 21.46
C ARG A 348 12.26 -7.55 20.99
N ALA A 349 12.58 -7.25 19.73
CA ALA A 349 12.17 -6.00 19.09
C ALA A 349 10.65 -5.99 18.88
N ALA A 350 10.00 -4.88 19.27
CA ALA A 350 8.58 -4.69 19.05
C ALA A 350 8.29 -4.59 17.54
N VAL A 351 7.19 -5.22 17.09
CA VAL A 351 6.75 -5.19 15.70
C VAL A 351 5.40 -4.51 15.61
N CYS A 352 5.31 -3.48 14.78
CA CYS A 352 4.08 -2.74 14.52
C CYS A 352 3.85 -2.56 13.01
N VAL A 353 2.60 -2.67 12.59
CA VAL A 353 2.16 -2.44 11.22
C VAL A 353 1.31 -1.18 11.13
N TYR A 354 1.67 -0.27 10.22
CA TYR A 354 0.85 0.85 9.78
C TYR A 354 0.28 0.52 8.40
N SER A 355 -0.97 0.08 8.39
CA SER A 355 -1.66 -0.47 7.22
C SER A 355 -2.61 0.56 6.63
N PHE A 356 -2.39 0.98 5.38
CA PHE A 356 -3.25 1.94 4.69
C PHE A 356 -4.14 1.22 3.67
N SER A 357 -5.45 1.23 3.91
CA SER A 357 -6.46 0.65 3.01
C SER A 357 -6.16 -0.77 2.54
N GLY A 358 -5.62 -1.60 3.43
CA GLY A 358 -5.28 -2.99 3.13
C GLY A 358 -6.49 -3.92 3.20
N PRO A 359 -6.56 -4.97 2.35
CA PRO A 359 -7.56 -6.02 2.45
C PRO A 359 -7.29 -6.95 3.64
N ARG A 360 -8.21 -7.86 3.91
CA ARG A 360 -8.03 -8.92 4.91
C ARG A 360 -6.99 -9.94 4.43
N VAL A 361 -6.12 -10.38 5.33
CA VAL A 361 -4.97 -11.23 4.97
C VAL A 361 -5.19 -12.70 5.33
N GLY A 362 -5.84 -12.96 6.45
CA GLY A 362 -6.01 -14.31 6.96
C GLY A 362 -7.35 -14.54 7.67
N ASN A 363 -7.47 -15.72 8.24
CA ASN A 363 -8.66 -16.13 8.98
C ASN A 363 -8.65 -15.66 10.45
N GLY A 364 -9.70 -15.97 11.22
CA GLY A 364 -9.79 -15.63 12.65
C GLY A 364 -8.63 -16.20 13.47
N ARG A 365 -8.16 -17.43 13.15
CA ARG A 365 -7.04 -18.04 13.85
C ARG A 365 -5.70 -17.35 13.55
N PHE A 366 -5.52 -16.83 12.34
CA PHE A 366 -4.38 -15.95 12.00
C PHE A 366 -4.38 -14.68 12.86
N ARG A 367 -5.56 -14.05 13.00
CA ARG A 367 -5.73 -12.86 13.86
C ARG A 367 -5.37 -13.16 15.32
N GLU A 368 -5.95 -14.22 15.90
CA GLU A 368 -5.68 -14.60 17.30
C GLU A 368 -4.19 -14.79 17.56
N ARG A 369 -3.49 -15.46 16.62
CA ARG A 369 -2.06 -15.71 16.75
C ARG A 369 -1.25 -14.43 16.56
N PHE A 370 -1.59 -13.61 15.57
CA PHE A 370 -0.93 -12.33 15.28
C PHE A 370 -0.96 -11.40 16.51
N GLU A 371 -2.17 -11.16 17.04
CA GLU A 371 -2.40 -10.19 18.12
C GLU A 371 -2.04 -10.75 19.50
N GLY A 372 -2.52 -11.96 19.80
CA GLY A 372 -2.44 -12.54 21.14
C GLY A 372 -1.13 -13.29 21.40
N GLU A 373 -0.78 -14.27 20.55
CA GLU A 373 0.36 -15.14 20.82
C GLU A 373 1.70 -14.49 20.44
N LEU A 374 1.74 -13.78 19.31
CA LEU A 374 2.96 -13.12 18.81
C LEU A 374 3.08 -11.68 19.30
N GLY A 375 1.99 -11.06 19.74
CA GLY A 375 1.96 -9.71 20.25
C GLY A 375 2.30 -8.64 19.20
N VAL A 376 2.07 -8.93 17.92
CA VAL A 376 2.28 -7.96 16.84
C VAL A 376 1.15 -6.94 16.85
N LYS A 377 1.50 -5.67 16.72
CA LYS A 377 0.54 -4.57 16.70
C LYS A 377 0.25 -4.13 15.28
N ALA A 378 -1.00 -3.73 15.01
CA ALA A 378 -1.37 -3.20 13.70
C ALA A 378 -2.39 -2.07 13.84
N LEU A 379 -2.12 -0.92 13.24
CA LEU A 379 -3.06 0.18 13.09
C LEU A 379 -3.47 0.26 11.61
N ARG A 380 -4.76 0.09 11.35
CA ARG A 380 -5.33 0.11 10.01
C ARG A 380 -6.02 1.46 9.76
N VAL A 381 -5.42 2.26 8.91
CA VAL A 381 -6.01 3.50 8.41
C VAL A 381 -6.85 3.18 7.19
N THR A 382 -8.15 3.41 7.28
CA THR A 382 -9.12 3.08 6.22
C THR A 382 -9.99 4.29 5.88
N ASN A 383 -10.42 4.39 4.62
CA ASN A 383 -11.47 5.32 4.24
C ASN A 383 -12.81 4.56 4.22
N VAL A 384 -13.82 5.06 4.90
CA VAL A 384 -15.14 4.40 5.01
C VAL A 384 -15.82 4.13 3.66
N HIS A 385 -15.41 4.85 2.61
CA HIS A 385 -15.92 4.70 1.25
C HIS A 385 -15.06 3.79 0.36
N ASP A 386 -13.94 3.27 0.89
CA ASP A 386 -13.06 2.35 0.19
C ASP A 386 -13.55 0.91 0.31
N ASN A 387 -13.62 0.20 -0.81
CA ASN A 387 -14.05 -1.19 -0.82
C ASN A 387 -12.91 -2.20 -0.63
N VAL A 388 -11.65 -1.79 -0.81
CA VAL A 388 -10.50 -2.70 -0.67
C VAL A 388 -10.37 -3.27 0.74
N PRO A 389 -10.50 -2.51 1.83
CA PRO A 389 -10.48 -3.07 3.18
C PRO A 389 -11.61 -4.07 3.46
N ARG A 390 -12.68 -4.03 2.67
CA ARG A 390 -13.81 -4.94 2.80
C ARG A 390 -13.57 -6.30 2.14
N MET A 391 -12.55 -6.41 1.29
CA MET A 391 -12.16 -7.64 0.59
C MET A 391 -11.11 -8.45 1.37
N PRO A 392 -10.97 -9.76 1.11
CA PRO A 392 -11.98 -10.66 0.56
C PRO A 392 -13.12 -10.90 1.54
N GLY A 393 -14.22 -11.49 1.06
CA GLY A 393 -15.33 -11.91 1.93
C GLY A 393 -16.45 -10.88 2.09
N ILE A 394 -16.58 -9.90 1.19
CA ILE A 394 -17.64 -8.87 1.21
C ILE A 394 -19.04 -9.49 1.46
N PHE A 395 -19.36 -10.58 0.76
CA PHE A 395 -20.68 -11.20 0.87
C PHE A 395 -20.90 -11.99 2.17
N LEU A 396 -19.84 -12.52 2.78
CA LEU A 396 -19.92 -13.36 3.98
C LEU A 396 -19.66 -12.58 5.27
N ASN A 397 -18.85 -11.53 5.21
CA ASN A 397 -18.45 -10.80 6.40
C ASN A 397 -19.27 -9.54 6.67
N GLU A 398 -19.76 -8.83 5.65
CA GLU A 398 -20.45 -7.55 5.81
C GLU A 398 -21.94 -7.58 5.49
N GLY A 399 -22.38 -8.48 4.61
CA GLY A 399 -23.81 -8.69 4.32
C GLY A 399 -24.52 -9.64 5.29
N VAL A 400 -23.79 -10.23 6.24
CA VAL A 400 -24.31 -11.23 7.18
C VAL A 400 -24.41 -10.59 8.58
N PRO A 401 -25.51 -10.81 9.31
CA PRO A 401 -25.64 -10.35 10.69
C PRO A 401 -24.43 -10.76 11.52
N GLU A 402 -23.96 -9.87 12.38
CA GLU A 402 -22.76 -10.08 13.20
C GLU A 402 -22.76 -11.39 13.98
N MET A 403 -23.94 -11.82 14.45
CA MET A 403 -24.11 -13.10 15.15
C MET A 403 -23.77 -14.29 14.24
N VAL A 404 -24.19 -14.24 12.96
CA VAL A 404 -23.90 -15.33 11.99
C VAL A 404 -22.43 -15.33 11.63
N ARG A 405 -21.82 -14.14 11.48
CA ARG A 405 -20.39 -13.98 11.26
C ARG A 405 -19.59 -14.59 12.42
N ARG A 406 -19.90 -14.25 13.67
CA ARG A 406 -19.25 -14.82 14.86
C ARG A 406 -19.40 -16.33 14.94
N VAL A 407 -20.56 -16.86 14.57
CA VAL A 407 -20.77 -18.31 14.49
C VAL A 407 -19.92 -18.93 13.39
N ALA A 408 -19.87 -18.34 12.20
CA ALA A 408 -19.05 -18.81 11.08
C ALA A 408 -17.54 -18.75 11.40
N GLU A 409 -17.08 -17.69 12.04
CA GLU A 409 -15.70 -17.56 12.54
C GLU A 409 -15.41 -18.62 13.62
N GLY A 410 -16.33 -18.82 14.57
CA GLY A 410 -16.22 -19.85 15.60
C GLY A 410 -16.23 -21.27 15.05
N LEU A 411 -16.92 -21.49 13.93
CA LEU A 411 -16.92 -22.76 13.18
C LEU A 411 -15.72 -22.89 12.23
N ARG A 412 -14.85 -21.88 12.18
CA ARG A 412 -13.63 -21.84 11.33
C ARG A 412 -13.92 -22.12 9.86
N MET A 413 -14.96 -21.48 9.33
CA MET A 413 -15.33 -21.64 7.92
C MET A 413 -14.18 -21.20 7.01
N PRO A 414 -13.81 -21.97 5.97
CA PRO A 414 -12.59 -21.77 5.18
C PRO A 414 -12.56 -20.48 4.35
N TRP A 415 -13.68 -19.80 4.19
CA TRP A 415 -13.83 -18.52 3.49
C TRP A 415 -14.05 -17.31 4.41
N CYS A 416 -13.98 -17.51 5.74
CA CYS A 416 -14.07 -16.42 6.69
C CYS A 416 -12.70 -15.76 6.86
N TYR A 417 -12.61 -14.50 6.47
CA TYR A 417 -11.44 -13.67 6.67
C TYR A 417 -11.65 -12.71 7.83
N SER A 418 -10.59 -12.41 8.54
CA SER A 418 -10.60 -11.47 9.66
C SER A 418 -9.54 -10.41 9.50
N HIS A 419 -9.85 -9.17 9.87
CA HIS A 419 -8.84 -8.14 10.02
C HIS A 419 -8.03 -8.35 11.29
N VAL A 420 -6.78 -7.90 11.26
CA VAL A 420 -5.91 -7.78 12.44
C VAL A 420 -5.84 -6.33 12.90
N GLY A 421 -5.61 -6.13 14.19
CA GLY A 421 -5.32 -4.81 14.77
C GLY A 421 -6.51 -3.88 14.89
N VAL A 422 -6.20 -2.64 15.22
CA VAL A 422 -7.16 -1.56 15.48
C VAL A 422 -7.44 -0.77 14.20
N GLU A 423 -8.68 -0.31 14.03
CA GLU A 423 -9.08 0.50 12.87
C GLU A 423 -9.17 1.98 13.22
N LEU A 424 -8.54 2.80 12.37
CA LEU A 424 -8.75 4.24 12.29
C LEU A 424 -9.51 4.54 11.00
N ALA A 425 -10.81 4.83 11.13
CA ALA A 425 -11.70 5.11 10.02
C ALA A 425 -11.69 6.60 9.67
N LEU A 426 -11.31 6.92 8.43
CA LEU A 426 -11.33 8.27 7.87
C LEU A 426 -12.51 8.42 6.90
N ASP A 427 -12.98 9.64 6.71
CA ASP A 427 -14.07 9.97 5.78
C ASP A 427 -13.66 11.14 4.89
N HIS A 428 -13.27 10.86 3.65
CA HIS A 428 -12.82 11.88 2.69
C HIS A 428 -13.94 12.88 2.33
N LYS A 429 -15.21 12.51 2.47
CA LYS A 429 -16.33 13.39 2.19
C LYS A 429 -16.52 14.50 3.23
N ARG A 430 -15.88 14.37 4.38
CA ARG A 430 -15.86 15.44 5.40
C ARG A 430 -14.80 16.51 5.13
N SER A 431 -13.83 16.23 4.24
CA SER A 431 -12.83 17.23 3.87
C SER A 431 -13.43 18.26 2.90
N PRO A 432 -13.31 19.57 3.18
CA PRO A 432 -13.74 20.62 2.25
C PRO A 432 -12.81 20.76 1.04
N PHE A 433 -11.63 20.14 1.09
CA PHE A 433 -10.58 20.23 0.05
C PHE A 433 -10.62 19.07 -0.94
N LEU A 434 -11.18 17.93 -0.55
CA LEU A 434 -11.29 16.75 -1.42
C LEU A 434 -12.61 16.76 -2.18
N LYS A 435 -12.55 16.48 -3.49
CA LYS A 435 -13.77 16.39 -4.31
C LYS A 435 -14.58 15.17 -3.92
N ASP A 436 -15.89 15.35 -3.72
CA ASP A 436 -16.82 14.22 -3.64
C ASP A 436 -16.96 13.62 -5.05
N THR A 437 -16.36 12.47 -5.24
CA THR A 437 -16.34 11.73 -6.50
C THR A 437 -16.86 10.32 -6.28
N LEU A 438 -17.52 9.78 -7.30
CA LEU A 438 -17.95 8.37 -7.33
C LEU A 438 -16.84 7.43 -7.81
N ASP A 439 -15.64 7.96 -8.11
CA ASP A 439 -14.51 7.14 -8.53
C ASP A 439 -13.93 6.37 -7.33
N PRO A 440 -14.00 5.04 -7.31
CA PRO A 440 -13.45 4.23 -6.24
C PRO A 440 -11.93 4.41 -6.07
N GLY A 441 -11.23 4.81 -7.15
CA GLY A 441 -9.79 5.11 -7.09
C GLY A 441 -9.48 6.29 -6.18
N CYS A 442 -10.36 7.29 -6.10
CA CYS A 442 -10.14 8.45 -5.22
C CYS A 442 -10.28 8.09 -3.74
N SER A 443 -11.26 7.23 -3.39
CA SER A 443 -11.43 6.79 -1.99
C SER A 443 -10.33 5.83 -1.53
N HIS A 444 -9.62 5.20 -2.45
CA HIS A 444 -8.52 4.28 -2.20
C HIS A 444 -7.13 4.94 -2.31
N ASN A 445 -7.04 6.20 -2.70
CA ASN A 445 -5.77 6.89 -2.90
C ASN A 445 -5.06 7.14 -1.57
N LEU A 446 -3.78 6.73 -1.46
CA LEU A 446 -2.96 6.94 -0.26
C LEU A 446 -2.76 8.41 0.06
N GLU A 447 -2.53 9.26 -0.95
CA GLU A 447 -2.37 10.71 -0.76
C GLU A 447 -3.63 11.34 -0.13
N ALA A 448 -4.83 10.85 -0.51
CA ALA A 448 -6.06 11.31 0.13
C ALA A 448 -6.13 10.91 1.62
N HIS A 449 -5.63 9.74 1.99
CA HIS A 449 -5.53 9.33 3.40
C HIS A 449 -4.55 10.23 4.17
N LEU A 450 -3.39 10.52 3.59
CA LEU A 450 -2.38 11.39 4.21
C LEU A 450 -2.91 12.81 4.39
N HIS A 451 -3.60 13.34 3.37
CA HIS A 451 -4.27 14.64 3.48
C HIS A 451 -5.35 14.69 4.58
N LEU A 452 -6.06 13.59 4.82
CA LEU A 452 -7.06 13.53 5.90
C LEU A 452 -6.44 13.41 7.29
N LEU A 453 -5.21 12.96 7.36
CA LEU A 453 -4.44 12.91 8.60
C LEU A 453 -3.76 14.26 8.91
N ASP A 454 -3.37 15.05 7.89
CA ASP A 454 -2.74 16.36 8.03
C ASP A 454 -3.78 17.44 8.40
#